data_1c9536c6413a18d670cbcf60d0803884
#
_entry.id   1c9536c6413a18d670cbcf60d0803884
#
_cell.length_a   1.000
_cell.length_b   1.000
_cell.length_c   1.000
_cell.angle_alpha   90.00
_cell.angle_beta   90.00
_cell.angle_gamma   90.00
#
_symmetry.space_group_name_H-M   'P 1'
#
loop_
_entity.id
_entity.type
_entity.pdbx_description
1 polymer ?
#
loop_
_entity_poly.entity_id
_entity_poly.type
_entity_poly.pdbx_seq_one_letter_code
_entity_poly.pdbx_strand_id
1 'polypeptide(L)'
;MATADEHLGYPYRASGEARTRARPETVWRVVSSIGGENRYFTLNALWTVREAMDALIGGEGLVRRRPEGGTLRPGDRIDSWTVLVADAPRRLALLFGMKAPGRGVLEFVIAREGDTTVVSATAYWRPKGLAGVLYWRAMEPAHLFLFRMLTREICRRAERLEAEWAAARVRAAQPASGPGPRLSLAARRLP
;
A
#
# COMPACT_ATOMS: atom_id res chain seq x y z
N MET A 1 -2.38 26.02 1.99
CA MET A 1 -2.21 24.58 2.29
C MET A 1 -3.57 23.92 2.20
N ALA A 2 -3.69 22.75 1.50
CA ALA A 2 -4.94 21.97 1.55
C ALA A 2 -5.12 21.41 2.96
N THR A 3 -6.30 21.57 3.54
CA THR A 3 -6.62 20.93 4.81
C THR A 3 -6.68 19.39 4.61
N ALA A 4 -6.36 18.61 5.64
CA ALA A 4 -6.29 17.16 5.59
C ALA A 4 -7.55 16.48 5.02
N ASP A 5 -8.72 17.11 5.18
CA ASP A 5 -10.04 16.57 4.82
C ASP A 5 -10.75 17.34 3.68
N GLU A 6 -10.10 18.34 3.07
CA GLU A 6 -10.70 19.12 1.96
C GLU A 6 -11.21 18.25 0.81
N HIS A 7 -10.52 17.13 0.54
CA HIS A 7 -10.84 16.23 -0.57
C HIS A 7 -12.15 15.46 -0.38
N LEU A 8 -12.65 15.31 0.84
CA LEU A 8 -13.93 14.64 1.10
C LEU A 8 -15.10 15.40 0.44
N GLY A 9 -14.94 16.70 0.19
CA GLY A 9 -15.90 17.55 -0.55
C GLY A 9 -15.69 17.60 -2.07
N TYR A 10 -14.81 16.77 -2.65
CA TYR A 10 -14.61 16.77 -4.10
C TYR A 10 -15.78 16.13 -4.84
N PRO A 11 -16.19 16.69 -6.01
CA PRO A 11 -17.42 16.29 -6.69
C PRO A 11 -17.38 14.91 -7.34
N TYR A 12 -16.17 14.38 -7.62
CA TYR A 12 -16.01 13.09 -8.25
C TYR A 12 -15.24 12.14 -7.35
N ARG A 13 -15.69 10.89 -7.30
CA ARG A 13 -15.00 9.82 -6.57
C ARG A 13 -15.21 8.47 -7.26
N ALA A 14 -14.21 7.60 -7.14
CA ALA A 14 -14.28 6.19 -7.51
C ALA A 14 -13.59 5.38 -6.42
N SER A 15 -14.17 4.25 -6.01
CA SER A 15 -13.67 3.44 -4.92
C SER A 15 -13.71 1.95 -5.21
N GLY A 16 -12.86 1.21 -4.50
CA GLY A 16 -12.90 -0.23 -4.40
C GLY A 16 -12.72 -0.64 -2.93
N GLU A 17 -13.29 -1.77 -2.57
CA GLU A 17 -13.25 -2.33 -1.22
C GLU A 17 -12.91 -3.82 -1.26
N ALA A 18 -12.22 -4.30 -0.24
CA ALA A 18 -12.00 -5.71 0.01
C ALA A 18 -11.97 -5.99 1.52
N ARG A 19 -12.16 -7.26 1.87
CA ARG A 19 -12.21 -7.74 3.26
C ARG A 19 -11.16 -8.82 3.49
N THR A 20 -10.58 -8.81 4.69
CA THR A 20 -9.57 -9.79 5.10
C THR A 20 -9.71 -10.12 6.58
N ARG A 21 -9.17 -11.26 7.00
CA ARG A 21 -9.02 -11.61 8.42
C ARG A 21 -7.73 -11.07 9.04
N ALA A 22 -6.82 -10.55 8.21
CA ALA A 22 -5.60 -9.93 8.71
C ALA A 22 -5.92 -8.72 9.61
N ARG A 23 -5.06 -8.48 10.59
CA ARG A 23 -5.24 -7.38 11.55
C ARG A 23 -5.03 -6.03 10.88
N PRO A 24 -5.70 -4.96 11.36
CA PRO A 24 -5.54 -3.62 10.81
C PRO A 24 -4.07 -3.16 10.73
N GLU A 25 -3.25 -3.50 11.73
CA GLU A 25 -1.83 -3.14 11.78
C GLU A 25 -1.03 -3.82 10.68
N THR A 26 -1.39 -5.07 10.33
CA THR A 26 -0.76 -5.82 9.25
C THR A 26 -1.15 -5.23 7.89
N VAL A 27 -2.44 -4.89 7.73
CA VAL A 27 -2.94 -4.20 6.54
C VAL A 27 -2.28 -2.84 6.39
N TRP A 28 -2.17 -2.07 7.48
CA TRP A 28 -1.47 -0.78 7.50
C TRP A 28 -0.02 -0.90 7.03
N ARG A 29 0.70 -1.91 7.50
CA ARG A 29 2.08 -2.15 7.07
C ARG A 29 2.17 -2.35 5.56
N VAL A 30 1.22 -3.05 4.94
CA VAL A 30 1.15 -3.20 3.48
C VAL A 30 0.81 -1.87 2.83
N VAL A 31 -0.28 -1.20 3.24
CA VAL A 31 -0.72 0.07 2.65
C VAL A 31 0.37 1.14 2.76
N SER A 32 0.98 1.27 3.93
CA SER A 32 2.05 2.25 4.15
C SER A 32 3.35 1.92 3.41
N SER A 33 3.51 0.72 2.84
CA SER A 33 4.66 0.36 2.00
C SER A 33 4.49 0.69 0.51
N ILE A 34 3.38 1.32 0.10
CA ILE A 34 3.13 1.74 -1.30
C ILE A 34 4.20 2.70 -1.80
N GLY A 35 4.51 2.61 -3.09
CA GLY A 35 5.50 3.45 -3.76
C GLY A 35 6.95 2.97 -3.63
N GLY A 36 7.89 3.73 -4.20
CA GLY A 36 9.28 3.34 -4.31
C GLY A 36 9.46 2.01 -5.06
N GLU A 37 10.29 1.12 -4.54
CA GLU A 37 10.51 -0.20 -5.15
C GLU A 37 9.29 -1.13 -5.08
N ASN A 38 8.43 -0.96 -4.08
CA ASN A 38 7.21 -1.76 -3.94
C ASN A 38 6.13 -1.39 -4.96
N ARG A 39 6.26 -0.23 -5.62
CA ARG A 39 5.29 0.30 -6.59
C ARG A 39 3.84 0.32 -6.03
N TYR A 40 2.86 0.08 -6.90
CA TYR A 40 1.43 0.15 -6.53
C TYR A 40 0.77 -1.24 -6.43
N PHE A 41 1.56 -2.29 -6.21
CA PHE A 41 1.18 -3.69 -6.01
C PHE A 41 0.48 -4.36 -7.20
N THR A 42 -0.33 -3.63 -7.98
CA THR A 42 -1.10 -4.16 -9.11
C THR A 42 -0.98 -3.25 -10.32
N LEU A 43 -1.15 -3.85 -11.52
CA LEU A 43 -1.20 -3.13 -12.80
C LEU A 43 -0.06 -2.11 -12.98
N ASN A 44 1.13 -2.49 -12.57
CA ASN A 44 2.32 -1.63 -12.67
C ASN A 44 2.54 -1.09 -14.11
N ALA A 45 2.12 -1.83 -15.14
CA ALA A 45 2.17 -1.36 -16.52
C ALA A 45 1.30 -0.11 -16.75
N LEU A 46 0.07 -0.06 -16.21
CA LEU A 46 -0.79 1.13 -16.30
C LEU A 46 -0.19 2.33 -15.59
N TRP A 47 0.38 2.10 -14.41
CA TRP A 47 1.10 3.15 -13.68
C TRP A 47 2.31 3.64 -14.45
N THR A 48 3.08 2.74 -15.07
CA THR A 48 4.23 3.12 -15.92
C THR A 48 3.79 3.94 -17.13
N VAL A 49 2.70 3.55 -17.81
CA VAL A 49 2.14 4.34 -18.92
C VAL A 49 1.73 5.74 -18.44
N ARG A 50 1.04 5.83 -17.30
CA ARG A 50 0.62 7.11 -16.72
C ARG A 50 1.82 7.99 -16.34
N GLU A 51 2.84 7.39 -15.73
CA GLU A 51 4.09 8.06 -15.39
C GLU A 51 4.86 8.55 -16.63
N ALA A 52 4.91 7.72 -17.69
CA ALA A 52 5.52 8.10 -18.95
C ALA A 52 4.78 9.27 -19.63
N MET A 53 3.44 9.25 -19.60
CA MET A 53 2.63 10.37 -20.10
C MET A 53 2.91 11.65 -19.31
N ASP A 54 3.04 11.57 -17.99
CA ASP A 54 3.37 12.72 -17.15
C ASP A 54 4.75 13.28 -17.50
N ALA A 55 5.75 12.41 -17.70
CA ALA A 55 7.10 12.79 -18.11
C ALA A 55 7.11 13.50 -19.46
N LEU A 56 6.33 13.03 -20.45
CA LEU A 56 6.21 13.65 -21.78
C LEU A 56 5.69 15.09 -21.74
N ILE A 57 4.85 15.42 -20.76
CA ILE A 57 4.33 16.79 -20.56
C ILE A 57 5.16 17.59 -19.53
N GLY A 58 6.36 17.10 -19.22
CA GLY A 58 7.32 17.77 -18.32
C GLY A 58 6.97 17.65 -16.83
N GLY A 59 6.31 16.56 -16.41
CA GLY A 59 6.11 16.18 -15.02
C GLY A 59 7.25 15.30 -14.49
N GLU A 60 7.21 14.99 -13.18
CA GLU A 60 8.21 14.15 -12.48
C GLU A 60 7.92 12.63 -12.58
N GLY A 61 7.11 12.18 -13.54
CA GLY A 61 6.41 10.89 -13.58
C GLY A 61 7.20 9.62 -13.26
N LEU A 62 8.52 9.55 -13.56
CA LEU A 62 9.35 8.36 -13.36
C LEU A 62 10.24 8.42 -12.09
N VAL A 63 10.08 9.43 -11.26
CA VAL A 63 10.88 9.57 -10.04
C VAL A 63 10.45 8.53 -9.01
N ARG A 64 11.41 7.74 -8.55
CA ARG A 64 11.23 6.82 -7.42
C ARG A 64 11.77 7.47 -6.16
N ARG A 65 10.87 7.83 -5.26
CA ARG A 65 11.23 8.49 -4.00
C ARG A 65 10.39 7.92 -2.86
N ARG A 66 11.05 7.68 -1.74
CA ARG A 66 10.40 7.28 -0.51
C ARG A 66 11.19 7.82 0.69
N PRO A 67 10.54 8.28 1.77
CA PRO A 67 11.21 8.69 2.99
C PRO A 67 12.02 7.54 3.60
N GLU A 68 13.19 7.86 4.13
CA GLU A 68 13.96 6.92 4.93
C GLU A 68 13.25 6.63 6.26
N GLY A 69 13.44 5.41 6.80
CA GLY A 69 12.89 5.04 8.12
C GLY A 69 11.49 4.44 8.14
N GLY A 70 10.81 4.32 7.00
CA GLY A 70 9.59 3.50 6.87
C GLY A 70 8.30 4.10 7.45
N THR A 71 8.35 5.06 8.35
CA THR A 71 7.16 5.71 8.93
C THR A 71 6.79 6.95 8.13
N LEU A 72 5.58 6.96 7.59
CA LEU A 72 5.06 8.09 6.80
C LEU A 72 4.54 9.20 7.71
N ARG A 73 4.77 10.45 7.28
CA ARG A 73 4.28 11.66 7.95
C ARG A 73 3.62 12.59 6.92
N PRO A 74 2.65 13.43 7.34
CA PRO A 74 2.13 14.50 6.48
C PRO A 74 3.26 15.37 5.94
N GLY A 75 3.25 15.62 4.61
CA GLY A 75 4.29 16.34 3.90
C GLY A 75 5.34 15.46 3.21
N ASP A 76 5.47 14.19 3.60
CA ASP A 76 6.39 13.25 2.93
C ASP A 76 6.03 13.06 1.46
N ARG A 77 7.04 12.81 0.65
CA ARG A 77 6.87 12.49 -0.77
C ARG A 77 7.13 11.01 -1.03
N ILE A 78 6.16 10.38 -1.69
CA ILE A 78 6.23 9.00 -2.17
C ILE A 78 6.08 9.04 -3.70
N ASP A 79 7.15 8.81 -4.43
CA ASP A 79 7.17 9.01 -5.88
C ASP A 79 6.65 10.41 -6.24
N SER A 80 5.58 10.50 -7.04
CA SER A 80 4.89 11.76 -7.39
C SER A 80 3.77 12.15 -6.41
N TRP A 81 3.59 11.43 -5.31
CA TRP A 81 2.54 11.72 -4.32
C TRP A 81 3.08 12.48 -3.12
N THR A 82 2.23 13.31 -2.53
CA THR A 82 2.50 13.94 -1.22
C THR A 82 1.54 13.38 -0.18
N VAL A 83 2.07 12.93 0.95
CA VAL A 83 1.25 12.43 2.07
C VAL A 83 0.48 13.60 2.68
N LEU A 84 -0.85 13.53 2.70
CA LEU A 84 -1.72 14.48 3.38
C LEU A 84 -2.04 14.01 4.79
N VAL A 85 -2.34 12.71 4.94
CA VAL A 85 -2.70 12.09 6.21
C VAL A 85 -1.97 10.75 6.31
N ALA A 86 -1.43 10.46 7.48
CA ALA A 86 -0.86 9.17 7.85
C ALA A 86 -1.28 8.84 9.29
N ASP A 87 -2.54 8.40 9.47
CA ASP A 87 -3.13 8.01 10.76
C ASP A 87 -3.13 6.49 10.87
N ALA A 88 -2.06 5.95 11.44
CA ALA A 88 -1.89 4.52 11.63
C ALA A 88 -2.80 3.96 12.74
N PRO A 89 -3.42 2.80 12.57
CA PRO A 89 -3.42 1.96 11.37
C PRO A 89 -4.65 2.21 10.47
N ARG A 90 -5.28 3.38 10.52
CA ARG A 90 -6.64 3.63 10.03
C ARG A 90 -6.71 4.32 8.67
N ARG A 91 -5.81 5.29 8.38
CA ARG A 91 -6.02 6.17 7.24
C ARG A 91 -4.71 6.67 6.62
N LEU A 92 -4.59 6.53 5.30
CA LEU A 92 -3.52 7.11 4.50
C LEU A 92 -4.14 7.90 3.35
N ALA A 93 -3.87 9.21 3.25
CA ALA A 93 -4.31 10.04 2.14
C ALA A 93 -3.12 10.64 1.40
N LEU A 94 -3.11 10.50 0.07
CA LEU A 94 -2.03 10.86 -0.84
C LEU A 94 -2.52 11.87 -1.87
N LEU A 95 -1.94 13.06 -1.88
CA LEU A 95 -2.21 14.08 -2.88
C LEU A 95 -1.51 13.71 -4.19
N PHE A 96 -2.23 13.73 -5.28
CA PHE A 96 -1.73 13.50 -6.62
C PHE A 96 -0.82 14.65 -7.08
N GLY A 97 0.41 14.36 -7.39
CA GLY A 97 1.44 15.36 -7.75
C GLY A 97 1.78 15.41 -9.23
N MET A 98 1.23 14.50 -10.06
CA MET A 98 1.44 14.52 -11.52
C MET A 98 0.61 15.60 -12.19
N LYS A 99 1.04 16.06 -13.38
CA LYS A 99 0.30 17.04 -14.17
C LYS A 99 -1.03 16.47 -14.66
N ALA A 100 -2.13 17.12 -14.29
CA ALA A 100 -3.47 16.76 -14.68
C ALA A 100 -4.39 17.98 -14.62
N PRO A 101 -5.49 18.00 -15.39
CA PRO A 101 -6.42 19.12 -15.38
C PRO A 101 -7.35 19.12 -14.16
N GLY A 102 -6.77 19.11 -12.95
CA GLY A 102 -7.50 19.08 -11.67
C GLY A 102 -6.64 18.71 -10.49
N ARG A 103 -7.27 18.46 -9.35
CA ARG A 103 -6.64 17.95 -8.13
C ARG A 103 -7.21 16.59 -7.78
N GLY A 104 -6.34 15.65 -7.45
CA GLY A 104 -6.72 14.30 -7.05
C GLY A 104 -6.13 13.91 -5.70
N VAL A 105 -6.87 13.13 -4.94
CA VAL A 105 -6.40 12.49 -3.70
C VAL A 105 -6.76 11.02 -3.76
N LEU A 106 -5.80 10.16 -3.46
CA LEU A 106 -6.03 8.73 -3.23
C LEU A 106 -6.02 8.50 -1.73
N GLU A 107 -7.11 7.97 -1.21
CA GLU A 107 -7.26 7.69 0.21
C GLU A 107 -7.47 6.20 0.44
N PHE A 108 -6.75 5.66 1.42
CA PHE A 108 -6.97 4.33 1.97
C PHE A 108 -7.57 4.46 3.35
N VAL A 109 -8.66 3.72 3.60
CA VAL A 109 -9.26 3.60 4.93
C VAL A 109 -9.27 2.14 5.33
N ILE A 110 -8.88 1.87 6.57
CA ILE A 110 -8.80 0.55 7.18
C ILE A 110 -9.69 0.57 8.41
N ALA A 111 -10.72 -0.25 8.41
CA ALA A 111 -11.68 -0.34 9.52
C ALA A 111 -11.81 -1.78 10.02
N ARG A 112 -11.97 -1.96 11.33
CA ARG A 112 -12.29 -3.28 11.91
C ARG A 112 -13.79 -3.41 12.03
N GLU A 113 -14.35 -4.48 11.45
CA GLU A 113 -15.77 -4.85 11.55
C GLU A 113 -15.88 -6.28 12.11
N GLY A 114 -16.09 -6.40 13.41
CA GLY A 114 -16.06 -7.71 14.09
C GLY A 114 -14.70 -8.40 13.89
N ASP A 115 -14.73 -9.61 13.32
CA ASP A 115 -13.52 -10.40 13.05
C ASP A 115 -12.88 -10.11 11.69
N THR A 116 -13.43 -9.15 10.95
CA THR A 116 -12.97 -8.81 9.60
C THR A 116 -12.39 -7.41 9.57
N THR A 117 -11.31 -7.21 8.83
CA THR A 117 -10.77 -5.90 8.48
C THR A 117 -11.25 -5.54 7.08
N VAL A 118 -11.85 -4.37 6.94
CA VAL A 118 -12.29 -3.78 5.68
C VAL A 118 -11.24 -2.79 5.21
N VAL A 119 -10.85 -2.90 3.95
CA VAL A 119 -9.89 -2.01 3.29
C VAL A 119 -10.57 -1.34 2.12
N SER A 120 -10.68 -0.03 2.13
CA SER A 120 -11.16 0.75 0.99
C SER A 120 -10.04 1.60 0.39
N ALA A 121 -10.07 1.76 -0.93
CA ALA A 121 -9.24 2.71 -1.66
C ALA A 121 -10.16 3.60 -2.48
N THR A 122 -10.08 4.91 -2.28
CA THR A 122 -10.95 5.90 -2.94
C THR A 122 -10.11 6.98 -3.59
N ALA A 123 -10.29 7.19 -4.89
CA ALA A 123 -9.81 8.38 -5.56
C ALA A 123 -10.88 9.46 -5.50
N TYR A 124 -10.48 10.63 -5.05
CA TYR A 124 -11.28 11.86 -5.08
C TYR A 124 -10.71 12.78 -6.15
N TRP A 125 -11.59 13.48 -6.89
CA TRP A 125 -11.17 14.35 -7.95
C TRP A 125 -11.95 15.66 -7.98
N ARG A 126 -11.20 16.79 -8.03
CA ARG A 126 -11.72 18.14 -8.29
C ARG A 126 -11.22 18.58 -9.65
N PRO A 127 -12.06 18.60 -10.70
CA PRO A 127 -11.67 18.99 -12.04
C PRO A 127 -11.35 20.49 -12.13
N LYS A 128 -10.45 20.85 -13.04
CA LYS A 128 -10.22 22.22 -13.46
C LYS A 128 -10.82 22.40 -14.86
N GLY A 129 -12.01 23.01 -14.92
CA GLY A 129 -12.75 23.24 -16.18
C GLY A 129 -13.20 21.94 -16.86
N LEU A 130 -13.64 22.06 -18.10
CA LEU A 130 -14.20 20.96 -18.89
C LEU A 130 -13.16 19.85 -19.15
N ALA A 131 -11.90 20.20 -19.40
CA ALA A 131 -10.83 19.22 -19.61
C ALA A 131 -10.67 18.29 -18.41
N GLY A 132 -10.80 18.81 -17.18
CA GLY A 132 -10.75 18.00 -15.96
C GLY A 132 -11.93 17.06 -15.80
N VAL A 133 -13.11 17.45 -16.26
CA VAL A 133 -14.32 16.60 -16.27
C VAL A 133 -14.15 15.47 -17.28
N LEU A 134 -13.73 15.78 -18.51
CA LEU A 134 -13.49 14.79 -19.56
C LEU A 134 -12.39 13.79 -19.16
N TYR A 135 -11.31 14.29 -18.59
CA TYR A 135 -10.24 13.43 -18.05
C TYR A 135 -10.79 12.42 -17.02
N TRP A 136 -11.57 12.90 -16.04
CA TRP A 136 -12.17 12.00 -15.04
C TRP A 136 -13.08 10.95 -15.67
N ARG A 137 -13.99 11.36 -16.56
CA ARG A 137 -14.93 10.44 -17.23
C ARG A 137 -14.22 9.36 -18.02
N ALA A 138 -13.13 9.70 -18.69
CA ALA A 138 -12.32 8.72 -19.42
C ALA A 138 -11.62 7.74 -18.49
N MET A 139 -11.19 8.18 -17.30
CA MET A 139 -10.45 7.36 -16.33
C MET A 139 -11.34 6.57 -15.35
N GLU A 140 -12.59 6.98 -15.18
CA GLU A 140 -13.50 6.40 -14.18
C GLU A 140 -13.68 4.87 -14.29
N PRO A 141 -13.89 4.26 -15.49
CA PRO A 141 -13.99 2.81 -15.61
C PRO A 141 -12.71 2.08 -15.17
N ALA A 142 -11.56 2.64 -15.53
CA ALA A 142 -10.27 2.09 -15.14
C ALA A 142 -10.05 2.17 -13.61
N HIS A 143 -10.46 3.27 -12.98
CA HIS A 143 -10.39 3.44 -11.52
C HIS A 143 -11.21 2.39 -10.78
N LEU A 144 -12.45 2.13 -11.19
CA LEU A 144 -13.33 1.15 -10.55
C LEU A 144 -12.73 -0.26 -10.58
N PHE A 145 -12.11 -0.64 -11.71
CA PHE A 145 -11.43 -1.93 -11.84
C PHE A 145 -10.14 -1.95 -11.00
N LEU A 146 -9.32 -0.92 -11.15
CA LEU A 146 -8.02 -0.80 -10.49
C LEU A 146 -8.16 -0.88 -8.96
N PHE A 147 -9.08 -0.11 -8.34
CA PHE A 147 -9.20 -0.06 -6.89
C PHE A 147 -9.73 -1.35 -6.28
N ARG A 148 -10.61 -2.06 -6.99
CA ARG A 148 -11.03 -3.42 -6.57
C ARG A 148 -9.87 -4.42 -6.59
N MET A 149 -9.02 -4.36 -7.60
CA MET A 149 -7.83 -5.22 -7.67
C MET A 149 -6.80 -4.82 -6.62
N LEU A 150 -6.58 -3.53 -6.43
CA LEU A 150 -5.63 -2.98 -5.48
C LEU A 150 -5.98 -3.40 -4.04
N THR A 151 -7.22 -3.20 -3.62
CA THR A 151 -7.67 -3.58 -2.27
C THR A 151 -7.60 -5.08 -2.03
N ARG A 152 -7.95 -5.91 -3.02
CA ARG A 152 -7.80 -7.37 -2.95
C ARG A 152 -6.34 -7.79 -2.82
N GLU A 153 -5.43 -7.15 -3.55
CA GLU A 153 -4.01 -7.46 -3.46
C GLU A 153 -3.41 -7.03 -2.11
N ILE A 154 -3.83 -5.89 -1.57
CA ILE A 154 -3.46 -5.46 -0.21
C ILE A 154 -3.88 -6.51 0.81
N CYS A 155 -5.13 -6.99 0.73
CA CYS A 155 -5.64 -8.04 1.62
C CYS A 155 -4.83 -9.33 1.51
N ARG A 156 -4.55 -9.81 0.30
CA ARG A 156 -3.73 -11.01 0.08
C ARG A 156 -2.32 -10.89 0.62
N ARG A 157 -1.69 -9.72 0.46
CA ARG A 157 -0.35 -9.47 1.02
C ARG A 157 -0.37 -9.45 2.53
N ALA A 158 -1.38 -8.84 3.14
CA ALA A 158 -1.53 -8.82 4.59
C ALA A 158 -1.70 -10.24 5.15
N GLU A 159 -2.53 -11.08 4.51
CA GLU A 159 -2.72 -12.49 4.92
C GLU A 159 -1.43 -13.32 4.79
N ARG A 160 -0.68 -13.15 3.69
CA ARG A 160 0.62 -13.82 3.53
C ARG A 160 1.60 -13.41 4.62
N LEU A 161 1.69 -12.13 4.92
CA LEU A 161 2.58 -11.59 5.95
C LEU A 161 2.24 -12.16 7.34
N GLU A 162 0.95 -12.29 7.68
CA GLU A 162 0.54 -12.93 8.94
C GLU A 162 0.87 -14.43 8.97
N ALA A 163 0.68 -15.14 7.87
CA ALA A 163 1.03 -16.55 7.77
C ALA A 163 2.55 -16.76 7.91
N GLU A 164 3.37 -15.92 7.29
CA GLU A 164 4.83 -15.94 7.43
C GLU A 164 5.28 -15.72 8.88
N TRP A 165 4.67 -14.74 9.57
CA TRP A 165 4.97 -14.48 10.98
C TRP A 165 4.50 -15.62 11.89
N ALA A 166 3.35 -16.22 11.61
CA ALA A 166 2.87 -17.39 12.35
C ALA A 166 3.85 -18.56 12.18
N ALA A 167 4.26 -18.86 10.95
CA ALA A 167 5.22 -19.90 10.66
C ALA A 167 6.60 -19.64 11.30
N ALA A 168 7.06 -18.39 11.30
CA ALA A 168 8.31 -17.99 11.94
C ALA A 168 8.26 -18.20 13.47
N ARG A 169 7.14 -17.87 14.11
CA ARG A 169 6.93 -18.10 15.55
C ARG A 169 6.96 -19.58 15.89
N VAL A 170 6.30 -20.43 15.09
CA VAL A 170 6.29 -21.88 15.29
C VAL A 170 7.73 -22.44 15.18
N ARG A 171 8.48 -22.03 14.16
CA ARG A 171 9.90 -22.45 14.01
C ARG A 171 10.78 -22.02 15.18
N ALA A 172 10.59 -20.80 15.68
CA ALA A 172 11.34 -20.27 16.81
C ALA A 172 10.99 -20.97 18.14
N ALA A 173 9.77 -21.51 18.26
CA ALA A 173 9.32 -22.23 19.43
C ALA A 173 9.73 -23.71 19.44
N GLN A 174 10.20 -24.26 18.30
CA GLN A 174 10.70 -25.63 18.24
C GLN A 174 12.12 -25.67 18.84
N PRO A 175 12.37 -26.49 19.90
CA PRO A 175 13.73 -26.67 20.43
C PRO A 175 14.59 -27.23 19.31
N ALA A 176 15.84 -26.72 19.23
CA ALA A 176 16.82 -27.21 18.28
C ALA A 176 17.03 -28.73 18.50
N SER A 177 16.46 -29.53 17.61
CA SER A 177 16.68 -30.97 17.56
C SER A 177 18.09 -31.23 17.01
N GLY A 178 19.11 -30.81 17.80
CA GLY A 178 20.49 -31.18 17.53
C GLY A 178 20.71 -32.62 17.98
N PRO A 179 21.49 -33.46 17.23
CA PRO A 179 21.90 -34.73 17.72
C PRO A 179 22.77 -34.50 18.96
N GLY A 180 22.26 -34.98 20.10
CA GLY A 180 23.02 -34.95 21.34
C GLY A 180 24.42 -35.54 21.12
N PRO A 181 25.44 -35.10 21.90
CA PRO A 181 26.81 -35.60 21.76
C PRO A 181 26.80 -37.10 21.90
N ARG A 182 27.17 -37.82 20.82
CA ARG A 182 27.47 -39.27 20.91
C ARG A 182 28.66 -39.41 21.85
N LEU A 183 28.37 -39.81 23.10
CA LEU A 183 29.41 -40.28 24.01
C LEU A 183 30.01 -41.56 23.40
N SER A 184 31.12 -41.39 22.70
CA SER A 184 31.96 -42.50 22.29
C SER A 184 32.58 -43.11 23.55
N LEU A 185 32.00 -44.22 24.00
CA LEU A 185 32.60 -45.04 25.04
C LEU A 185 33.80 -45.82 24.41
N ALA A 186 34.95 -45.15 24.34
CA ALA A 186 36.20 -45.83 24.01
C ALA A 186 36.53 -46.80 25.15
N ALA A 187 36.28 -48.09 24.91
CA ALA A 187 36.71 -49.16 25.79
C ALA A 187 38.25 -49.15 25.89
N ARG A 188 38.75 -48.61 27.00
CA ARG A 188 40.16 -48.84 27.38
C ARG A 188 40.31 -50.31 27.73
N ARG A 189 40.95 -51.13 26.86
CA ARG A 189 41.57 -52.35 27.25
C ARG A 189 42.91 -52.00 27.92
N LEU A 190 43.05 -52.39 29.16
CA LEU A 190 44.37 -52.46 29.87
C LEU A 190 45.01 -53.79 29.63
N PRO A 191 46.33 -53.82 29.69
CA PRO A 191 47.20 -55.01 29.36
C PRO A 191 47.09 -56.16 30.32
#